data_c456b1431b125dee8d9d65999e599637
#
_entry.id   c456b1431b125dee8d9d65999e599637
#
_cell.length_a   1.000
_cell.length_b   1.000
_cell.length_c   1.000
_cell.angle_alpha   90.00
_cell.angle_beta   90.00
_cell.angle_gamma   90.00
#
_symmetry.space_group_name_H-M   'P 1'
#
loop_
_entity.id
_entity.type
_entity.pdbx_description
1 polymer ?
#
loop_
_entity_poly.entity_id
_entity_poly.type
_entity_poly.pdbx_seq_one_letter_code
_entity_poly.pdbx_strand_id
1 'polypeptide(L)'
;MKVNASPNNPVAFDMRGQQKKFALDCERLEDAVIEQEVSHDGNHTLRSHVLNARRHPTSYGAISIRKVTKDSSKKIDAAVCSVLAFGARHEYLMSKRARTGRVVAVR
;
A
#
# COMPACT_ATOMS: atom_id res chain seq x y z
N MET A 1 20.38 -12.93 -5.75
CA MET A 1 20.65 -11.58 -5.27
C MET A 1 19.93 -11.34 -3.96
N LYS A 2 20.60 -10.70 -3.04
CA LYS A 2 20.03 -10.45 -1.73
C LYS A 2 19.67 -8.97 -1.62
N VAL A 3 18.44 -8.69 -1.21
CA VAL A 3 17.99 -7.31 -1.04
C VAL A 3 17.69 -7.08 0.43
N ASN A 4 18.32 -6.07 1.01
CA ASN A 4 18.09 -5.72 2.41
C ASN A 4 16.89 -4.79 2.53
N ALA A 5 15.98 -5.14 3.43
CA ALA A 5 14.82 -4.30 3.70
C ALA A 5 15.27 -3.00 4.38
N SER A 6 14.64 -1.91 4.01
CA SER A 6 14.89 -0.63 4.65
C SER A 6 13.65 0.26 4.47
N PRO A 7 13.52 1.31 5.30
CA PRO A 7 12.37 2.21 5.18
C PRO A 7 12.30 2.95 3.86
N ASN A 8 13.42 3.07 3.15
CA ASN A 8 13.46 3.83 1.90
C ASN A 8 13.56 2.96 0.65
N ASN A 9 13.55 1.65 0.82
CA ASN A 9 13.71 0.74 -0.31
C ASN A 9 12.33 0.30 -0.82
N PRO A 10 11.89 0.75 -2.01
CA PRO A 10 10.55 0.38 -2.48
C PRO A 10 10.42 -1.10 -2.86
N VAL A 11 11.53 -1.80 -3.03
CA VAL A 11 11.50 -3.22 -3.39
C VAL A 11 11.48 -4.10 -2.14
N ALA A 12 12.17 -3.68 -1.09
CA ALA A 12 12.24 -4.43 0.17
C ALA A 12 12.00 -3.46 1.32
N PHE A 13 10.76 -3.03 1.45
CA PHE A 13 10.36 -2.04 2.43
C PHE A 13 10.27 -2.64 3.82
N ASP A 14 10.92 -1.98 4.78
CA ASP A 14 10.85 -2.37 6.18
C ASP A 14 9.71 -1.62 6.85
N MET A 15 8.65 -2.34 7.19
CA MET A 15 7.44 -1.76 7.77
C MET A 15 7.58 -1.34 9.23
N ARG A 16 8.61 -1.78 9.91
CA ARG A 16 8.74 -1.51 11.36
C ARG A 16 8.82 -0.01 11.60
N GLY A 17 7.93 0.47 12.47
CA GLY A 17 7.88 1.89 12.79
C GLY A 17 7.32 2.78 11.70
N GLN A 18 6.68 2.21 10.68
CA GLN A 18 6.21 2.95 9.51
C GLN A 18 4.69 3.02 9.44
N GLN A 19 4.03 3.07 10.59
CA GLN A 19 2.56 3.07 10.64
C GLN A 19 1.97 4.26 9.92
N LYS A 20 2.59 5.44 10.05
CA LYS A 20 2.10 6.64 9.38
C LYS A 20 2.18 6.50 7.87
N LYS A 21 3.30 6.01 7.37
CA LYS A 21 3.48 5.79 5.95
C LYS A 21 2.48 4.76 5.43
N PHE A 22 2.28 3.68 6.18
CA PHE A 22 1.32 2.66 5.78
C PHE A 22 -0.09 3.24 5.70
N ALA A 23 -0.49 4.06 6.66
CA ALA A 23 -1.82 4.68 6.65
C ALA A 23 -1.99 5.60 5.44
N LEU A 24 -0.96 6.36 5.09
CA LEU A 24 -1.01 7.21 3.91
C LEU A 24 -1.13 6.38 2.63
N ASP A 25 -0.43 5.25 2.58
CA ASP A 25 -0.53 4.36 1.43
C ASP A 25 -1.91 3.71 1.33
N CYS A 26 -2.54 3.41 2.47
CA CYS A 26 -3.93 2.94 2.48
C CYS A 26 -4.85 3.95 1.83
N GLU A 27 -4.70 5.22 2.16
CA GLU A 27 -5.53 6.28 1.57
C GLU A 27 -5.26 6.43 0.09
N ARG A 28 -4.00 6.33 -0.32
CA ARG A 28 -3.66 6.41 -1.75
C ARG A 28 -4.31 5.29 -2.54
N LEU A 29 -4.28 4.07 -2.00
CA LEU A 29 -4.91 2.95 -2.67
C LEU A 29 -6.43 3.11 -2.72
N GLU A 30 -7.03 3.56 -1.63
CA GLU A 30 -8.46 3.78 -1.61
C GLU A 30 -8.88 4.79 -2.66
N ASP A 31 -8.16 5.90 -2.76
CA ASP A 31 -8.44 6.92 -3.76
C ASP A 31 -8.30 6.36 -5.17
N ALA A 32 -7.28 5.55 -5.41
CA ALA A 32 -7.07 4.95 -6.73
C ALA A 32 -8.20 3.99 -7.10
N VAL A 33 -8.72 3.26 -6.12
CA VAL A 33 -9.86 2.37 -6.35
C VAL A 33 -11.10 3.18 -6.69
N ILE A 34 -11.36 4.23 -5.91
CA ILE A 34 -12.53 5.07 -6.14
C ILE A 34 -12.47 5.73 -7.53
N GLU A 35 -11.29 6.14 -7.95
CA GLU A 35 -11.10 6.78 -9.24
C GLU A 35 -10.88 5.79 -10.38
N GLN A 36 -10.98 4.51 -10.07
CA GLN A 36 -10.88 3.43 -11.06
C GLN A 36 -9.52 3.40 -11.77
N GLU A 37 -8.47 3.74 -11.03
CA GLU A 37 -7.11 3.72 -11.56
C GLU A 37 -6.42 2.38 -11.38
N VAL A 38 -7.05 1.44 -10.70
CA VAL A 38 -6.50 0.11 -10.47
C VAL A 38 -7.53 -0.94 -10.86
N SER A 39 -7.05 -2.10 -11.24
CA SER A 39 -7.91 -3.24 -11.55
C SER A 39 -7.28 -4.51 -11.01
N HIS A 40 -8.06 -5.57 -10.93
CA HIS A 40 -7.56 -6.86 -10.49
C HIS A 40 -8.27 -7.96 -11.28
N ASP A 41 -7.77 -9.18 -11.13
CA ASP A 41 -8.22 -10.32 -11.93
C ASP A 41 -9.44 -11.03 -11.34
N GLY A 42 -10.02 -10.51 -10.28
CA GLY A 42 -11.18 -11.14 -9.64
C GLY A 42 -10.80 -12.25 -8.67
N ASN A 43 -9.56 -12.32 -8.25
CA ASN A 43 -9.10 -13.36 -7.33
C ASN A 43 -9.93 -13.36 -6.05
N HIS A 44 -10.47 -14.53 -5.68
CA HIS A 44 -11.36 -14.64 -4.53
C HIS A 44 -10.67 -14.37 -3.20
N THR A 45 -9.44 -14.80 -3.06
CA THR A 45 -8.69 -14.58 -1.83
C THR A 45 -8.44 -13.09 -1.61
N LEU A 46 -8.01 -12.39 -2.65
CA LEU A 46 -7.82 -10.96 -2.57
C LEU A 46 -9.11 -10.25 -2.19
N ARG A 47 -10.20 -10.60 -2.87
CA ARG A 47 -11.50 -9.99 -2.58
C ARG A 47 -11.91 -10.22 -1.13
N SER A 48 -11.77 -11.45 -0.63
CA SER A 48 -12.11 -11.76 0.76
C SER A 48 -11.29 -10.94 1.74
N HIS A 49 -9.98 -10.84 1.51
CA HIS A 49 -9.12 -10.10 2.42
C HIS A 49 -9.45 -8.61 2.43
N VAL A 50 -9.76 -8.04 1.27
CA VAL A 50 -10.15 -6.63 1.20
C VAL A 50 -11.46 -6.41 1.94
N LEU A 51 -12.44 -7.30 1.76
CA LEU A 51 -13.72 -7.17 2.44
C LEU A 51 -13.62 -7.40 3.95
N ASN A 52 -12.62 -8.16 4.39
CA ASN A 52 -12.37 -8.39 5.82
C ASN A 52 -11.68 -7.21 6.49
N ALA A 53 -11.03 -6.34 5.73
CA ALA A 53 -10.30 -5.22 6.30
C ALA A 53 -11.26 -4.17 6.83
N ARG A 54 -10.90 -3.56 7.96
CA ARG A 54 -11.69 -2.51 8.58
C ARG A 54 -10.89 -1.22 8.64
N ARG A 55 -11.54 -0.11 8.43
CA ARG A 55 -10.91 1.20 8.54
C ARG A 55 -10.52 1.42 9.99
N HIS A 56 -9.34 1.94 10.17
CA HIS A 56 -8.80 2.18 11.51
C HIS A 56 -8.22 3.60 11.56
N PRO A 57 -8.96 4.55 12.15
CA PRO A 57 -8.44 5.92 12.30
C PRO A 57 -7.17 5.92 13.12
N THR A 58 -6.22 6.73 12.70
CA THR A 58 -4.96 6.87 13.44
C THR A 58 -4.86 8.26 14.04
N SER A 59 -3.92 8.42 14.96
CA SER A 59 -3.68 9.72 15.60
C SER A 59 -3.03 10.72 14.65
N TYR A 60 -2.56 10.27 13.48
CA TYR A 60 -1.91 11.17 12.52
C TYR A 60 -2.88 11.77 11.50
N GLY A 61 -4.16 11.50 11.64
CA GLY A 61 -5.14 12.03 10.69
C GLY A 61 -5.36 11.18 9.45
N ALA A 62 -4.65 10.08 9.30
CA ALA A 62 -4.83 9.17 8.16
C ALA A 62 -5.61 7.93 8.61
N ILE A 63 -6.21 7.24 7.66
CA ILE A 63 -7.00 6.03 7.92
C ILE A 63 -6.21 4.81 7.51
N SER A 64 -5.93 3.93 8.45
CA SER A 64 -5.27 2.66 8.18
C SER A 64 -6.29 1.53 8.06
N ILE A 65 -5.83 0.30 7.92
CA ILE A 65 -6.70 -0.88 7.90
C ILE A 65 -6.22 -1.88 8.95
N ARG A 66 -7.15 -2.67 9.45
CA ARG A 66 -6.84 -3.75 10.38
C ARG A 66 -7.94 -4.79 10.34
N LYS A 67 -7.69 -5.92 11.00
CA LYS A 67 -8.72 -6.93 11.20
C LYS A 67 -9.81 -6.37 12.11
N VAL A 68 -10.98 -6.99 12.04
CA VAL A 68 -12.09 -6.60 12.88
C VAL A 68 -11.72 -6.76 14.35
N THR A 69 -11.00 -7.82 14.71
CA THR A 69 -10.37 -7.98 16.01
C THR A 69 -9.01 -8.61 15.80
N LYS A 70 -8.13 -8.45 16.78
CA LYS A 70 -6.77 -8.98 16.71
C LYS A 70 -6.77 -10.50 16.52
N ASP A 71 -7.72 -11.19 17.12
CA ASP A 71 -7.79 -12.64 17.08
C ASP A 71 -8.71 -13.18 15.99
N SER A 72 -9.19 -12.31 15.12
CA SER A 72 -10.09 -12.72 14.06
C SER A 72 -9.43 -13.70 13.10
N SER A 73 -10.17 -14.74 12.71
CA SER A 73 -9.73 -15.66 11.66
C SER A 73 -9.91 -15.07 10.27
N LYS A 74 -10.59 -13.93 10.15
CA LYS A 74 -10.80 -13.27 8.87
C LYS A 74 -9.55 -12.53 8.47
N LYS A 75 -8.81 -13.09 7.54
CA LYS A 75 -7.51 -12.58 7.16
C LYS A 75 -7.60 -11.35 6.27
N ILE A 76 -6.57 -10.50 6.36
CA ILE A 76 -6.46 -9.30 5.53
C ILE A 76 -5.10 -9.21 4.85
N ASP A 77 -4.33 -10.29 4.87
CA ASP A 77 -2.93 -10.26 4.42
C ASP A 77 -2.79 -9.75 2.98
N ALA A 78 -3.67 -10.20 2.10
CA ALA A 78 -3.61 -9.77 0.70
C ALA A 78 -3.94 -8.29 0.57
N ALA A 79 -4.83 -7.76 1.42
CA ALA A 79 -5.12 -6.32 1.41
C ALA A 79 -3.90 -5.54 1.86
N VAL A 80 -3.22 -5.99 2.92
CA VAL A 80 -2.00 -5.35 3.40
C VAL A 80 -0.93 -5.37 2.31
N CYS A 81 -0.75 -6.51 1.65
CA CYS A 81 0.23 -6.62 0.57
C CYS A 81 -0.11 -5.68 -0.59
N SER A 82 -1.40 -5.52 -0.90
CA SER A 82 -1.82 -4.60 -1.96
C SER A 82 -1.47 -3.16 -1.61
N VAL A 83 -1.68 -2.77 -0.36
CA VAL A 83 -1.31 -1.41 0.10
C VAL A 83 0.19 -1.22 -0.04
N LEU A 84 0.98 -2.19 0.41
CA LEU A 84 2.43 -2.09 0.35
C LEU A 84 2.92 -2.03 -1.10
N ALA A 85 2.35 -2.85 -1.97
CA ALA A 85 2.73 -2.86 -3.37
C ALA A 85 2.39 -1.54 -4.05
N PHE A 86 1.22 -0.99 -3.76
CA PHE A 86 0.82 0.28 -4.35
C PHE A 86 1.72 1.41 -3.84
N GLY A 87 2.05 1.40 -2.55
CA GLY A 87 2.96 2.38 -1.97
C GLY A 87 4.35 2.28 -2.58
N ALA A 88 4.84 1.05 -2.78
CA ALA A 88 6.15 0.83 -3.39
C ALA A 88 6.18 1.36 -4.83
N ARG A 89 5.11 1.12 -5.57
CA ARG A 89 4.99 1.64 -6.93
C ARG A 89 5.04 3.17 -6.94
N HIS A 90 4.32 3.78 -6.03
CA HIS A 90 4.30 5.24 -5.91
C HIS A 90 5.70 5.79 -5.65
N GLU A 91 6.40 5.21 -4.69
CA GLU A 91 7.75 5.65 -4.36
C GLU A 91 8.72 5.43 -5.52
N TYR A 92 8.60 4.30 -6.20
CA TYR A 92 9.46 4.01 -7.34
C TYR A 92 9.28 5.05 -8.43
N LEU A 93 8.05 5.40 -8.76
CA LEU A 93 7.76 6.38 -9.79
C LEU A 93 8.26 7.76 -9.41
N MET A 94 8.08 8.15 -8.15
CA MET A 94 8.59 9.43 -7.68
C MET A 94 10.10 9.50 -7.72
N SER A 95 10.76 8.42 -7.30
CA SER A 95 12.20 8.33 -7.33
C SER A 95 12.73 8.38 -8.75
N LYS A 96 12.10 7.70 -9.67
CA LYS A 96 12.50 7.69 -11.06
C LYS A 96 12.39 9.08 -11.68
N ARG A 97 11.32 9.79 -11.37
CA ARG A 97 11.16 11.16 -11.82
C ARG A 97 12.24 12.07 -11.31
N ALA A 98 12.53 11.95 -10.04
CA ALA A 98 13.56 12.76 -9.42
C ALA A 98 14.91 12.49 -10.05
N ARG A 99 15.20 11.23 -10.38
CA ARG A 99 16.48 10.87 -10.95
C ARG A 99 16.66 11.32 -12.39
N THR A 100 15.61 11.27 -13.16
CA THR A 100 15.74 11.69 -14.57
C THR A 100 15.86 13.19 -14.67
N GLY A 101 15.42 13.89 -13.66
CA GLY A 101 15.56 15.32 -13.69
C GLY A 101 14.68 16.01 -14.64
N ARG A 102 14.13 15.42 -15.69
CA ARG A 102 13.25 16.00 -16.53
C ARG A 102 12.31 15.09 -16.97
N VAL A 103 11.48 15.33 -17.23
CA VAL A 103 10.66 14.56 -17.55
C VAL A 103 10.35 14.47 -18.68
N VAL A 104 10.21 14.00 -19.09
CA VAL A 104 9.93 13.80 -20.02
C VAL A 104 8.76 13.45 -20.28
N ALA A 105 8.27 13.63 -20.39
CA ALA A 105 7.30 13.35 -20.49
C ALA A 105 6.72 12.87 -21.15
N VAL A 106 6.48 12.49 -21.49
CA VAL A 106 5.92 12.11 -21.98
C VAL A 106 5.20 11.35 -22.04
N ARG A 107 4.73 11.02 -22.10
CA ARG A 107 4.06 10.26 -22.11
C ARG A 107 3.51 10.12 -22.14
#